data_fd743f64d38c2d4e8f649c125f9194d5
#
_entry.id   fd743f64d38c2d4e8f649c125f9194d5
#
_cell.length_a   1.000
_cell.length_b   1.000
_cell.length_c   1.000
_cell.angle_alpha   90.00
_cell.angle_beta   90.00
_cell.angle_gamma   90.00
#
_symmetry.space_group_name_H-M   'P 1'
#
loop_
_entity.id
_entity.type
_entity.pdbx_description
1 polymer ?
#
loop_
_entity_poly.entity_id
_entity_poly.type
_entity_poly.pdbx_seq_one_letter_code
_entity_poly.pdbx_strand_id
1 'polypeptide(L)'
;MLREVWLDIGVEKVDMYEGITVKVLLDSGVTEMFIDQKMAARHGFRLQKLERPIVVRNVNGTNNSAGAITYQVEVNMCYKSHIERIRMDVCNLGKTDIILGML
;
A
#
# COMPACT_ATOMS: atom_id res chain seq x y z
N MET A 1 21.45 0.86 8.44
CA MET A 1 21.20 -0.20 7.46
C MET A 1 19.69 -0.40 7.27
N LEU A 2 19.25 -0.35 6.03
CA LEU A 2 17.85 -0.60 5.72
C LEU A 2 17.56 -2.09 5.83
N ARG A 3 16.42 -2.40 6.41
CA ARG A 3 15.96 -3.78 6.54
C ARG A 3 14.64 -3.95 5.84
N GLU A 4 14.53 -5.02 5.09
CA GLU A 4 13.30 -5.43 4.46
C GLU A 4 12.78 -6.65 5.18
N VAL A 5 11.54 -6.58 5.61
CA VAL A 5 10.88 -7.70 6.28
C VAL A 5 9.56 -7.95 5.56
N TRP A 6 9.32 -9.21 5.21
CA TRP A 6 8.08 -9.60 4.55
C TRP A 6 7.13 -10.22 5.56
N LEU A 7 5.90 -9.77 5.56
CA LEU A 7 4.85 -10.27 6.44
C LEU A 7 3.61 -10.64 5.64
N ASP A 8 2.91 -11.67 6.09
CA ASP A 8 1.59 -11.99 5.57
C ASP A 8 0.55 -11.28 6.43
N ILE A 9 -0.18 -10.36 5.83
CA ILE A 9 -1.12 -9.51 6.54
C ILE A 9 -2.50 -9.60 5.88
N GLY A 10 -3.54 -9.67 6.69
CA GLY A 10 -4.90 -9.61 6.20
C GLY A 10 -5.27 -8.20 5.81
N VAL A 11 -5.89 -8.04 4.66
CA VAL A 11 -6.35 -6.74 4.17
C VAL A 11 -7.81 -6.87 3.81
N GLU A 12 -8.66 -6.06 4.42
CA GLU A 12 -10.10 -6.07 4.19
C GLU A 12 -10.56 -4.78 3.55
N LYS A 13 -11.54 -4.89 2.66
CA LYS A 13 -12.23 -3.72 2.14
C LYS A 13 -13.05 -3.09 3.26
N VAL A 14 -13.02 -1.77 3.34
CA VAL A 14 -13.63 -1.03 4.44
C VAL A 14 -15.13 -1.28 4.53
N ASP A 15 -15.81 -1.41 3.41
CA ASP A 15 -17.27 -1.46 3.35
C ASP A 15 -17.87 -2.85 3.08
N MET A 16 -17.05 -3.90 2.93
CA MET A 16 -17.55 -5.20 2.50
C MET A 16 -17.11 -6.38 3.35
N TYR A 17 -16.22 -6.19 4.29
CA TYR A 17 -15.66 -7.28 5.12
C TYR A 17 -15.05 -8.43 4.31
N GLU A 18 -14.75 -8.19 3.05
CA GLU A 18 -14.02 -9.15 2.26
C GLU A 18 -12.53 -8.94 2.50
N GLY A 19 -11.87 -10.02 2.89
CA GLY A 19 -10.46 -9.97 3.21
C GLY A 19 -9.63 -10.88 2.35
N ILE A 20 -8.39 -10.48 2.14
CA ILE A 20 -7.37 -11.30 1.48
C ILE A 20 -6.11 -11.26 2.32
N THR A 21 -5.31 -12.29 2.20
CA THR A 21 -3.99 -12.30 2.81
C THR A 21 -2.98 -11.84 1.77
N VAL A 22 -2.21 -10.83 2.12
CA VAL A 22 -1.27 -10.19 1.20
C VAL A 22 0.12 -10.22 1.80
N LYS A 23 1.12 -10.44 0.97
CA LYS A 23 2.50 -10.34 1.36
C LYS A 23 2.90 -8.86 1.37
N VAL A 24 3.26 -8.36 2.52
CA VAL A 24 3.56 -6.95 2.74
C VAL A 24 5.03 -6.78 3.04
N LEU A 25 5.66 -5.84 2.36
CA LEU A 25 7.05 -5.47 2.62
C LEU A 25 7.08 -4.34 3.64
N LEU A 26 7.75 -4.58 4.77
CA LEU A 26 8.10 -3.51 5.71
C LEU A 26 9.46 -2.97 5.32
N ASP A 27 9.53 -1.68 5.05
CA ASP A 27 10.76 -1.05 4.59
C ASP A 27 11.08 0.15 5.47
N SER A 28 12.17 0.05 6.23
CA SER A 28 12.59 1.13 7.14
C SER A 28 13.08 2.37 6.41
N GLY A 29 13.35 2.27 5.11
CA GLY A 29 13.76 3.41 4.30
C GLY A 29 12.60 4.22 3.74
N VAL A 30 11.37 3.79 4.02
CA VAL A 30 10.17 4.41 3.49
C VAL A 30 9.32 4.92 4.65
N THR A 31 8.74 6.09 4.52
CA THR A 31 7.90 6.68 5.57
C THR A 31 6.41 6.67 5.22
N GLU A 32 6.09 6.30 3.99
CA GLU A 32 4.72 6.28 3.49
C GLU A 32 4.23 4.84 3.34
N MET A 33 2.95 4.69 3.01
CA MET A 33 2.35 3.38 2.75
C MET A 33 1.86 3.34 1.32
N PHE A 34 2.21 2.27 0.61
CA PHE A 34 1.92 2.15 -0.82
C PHE A 34 1.24 0.83 -1.15
N ILE A 35 0.33 0.87 -2.11
CA ILE A 35 -0.31 -0.32 -2.66
C ILE A 35 -0.13 -0.31 -4.18
N ASP A 36 0.13 -1.47 -4.75
CA ASP A 36 0.30 -1.60 -6.19
C ASP A 36 -1.02 -1.38 -6.92
N GLN A 37 -0.98 -0.58 -7.98
CA GLN A 37 -2.16 -0.23 -8.77
C GLN A 37 -2.86 -1.46 -9.34
N LYS A 38 -2.10 -2.38 -9.91
CA LYS A 38 -2.67 -3.58 -10.52
C LYS A 38 -3.28 -4.49 -9.49
N MET A 39 -2.64 -4.63 -8.34
CA MET A 39 -3.16 -5.43 -7.25
C MET A 39 -4.46 -4.85 -6.71
N ALA A 40 -4.51 -3.53 -6.52
CA ALA A 40 -5.72 -2.86 -6.05
C ALA A 40 -6.88 -3.07 -7.03
N ALA A 41 -6.62 -2.95 -8.33
CA ALA A 41 -7.62 -3.16 -9.35
C ALA A 41 -8.08 -4.62 -9.40
N ARG A 42 -7.14 -5.56 -9.33
CA ARG A 42 -7.43 -6.99 -9.40
C ARG A 42 -8.34 -7.46 -8.28
N HIS A 43 -8.16 -6.91 -7.09
CA HIS A 43 -8.96 -7.25 -5.92
C HIS A 43 -10.16 -6.34 -5.71
N GLY A 44 -10.39 -5.38 -6.60
CA GLY A 44 -11.57 -4.54 -6.55
C GLY A 44 -11.58 -3.52 -5.42
N PHE A 45 -10.42 -3.07 -4.95
CA PHE A 45 -10.37 -2.01 -3.97
C PHE A 45 -10.85 -0.69 -4.59
N ARG A 46 -11.60 0.07 -3.81
CA ARG A 46 -12.11 1.36 -4.28
C ARG A 46 -11.00 2.39 -4.28
N LEU A 47 -10.70 2.94 -5.44
CA LEU A 47 -9.72 4.01 -5.59
C LEU A 47 -10.40 5.35 -5.31
N GLN A 48 -9.79 6.15 -4.45
CA GLN A 48 -10.25 7.50 -4.15
C GLN A 48 -9.31 8.49 -4.81
N LYS A 49 -9.86 9.33 -5.69
CA LYS A 49 -9.06 10.32 -6.38
C LYS A 49 -8.71 11.46 -5.43
N LEU A 50 -7.44 11.83 -5.41
CA LEU A 50 -6.98 12.96 -4.61
C LEU A 50 -7.30 14.28 -5.30
N GLU A 51 -7.69 15.28 -4.51
CA GLU A 51 -7.88 16.62 -5.03
C GLU A 51 -6.58 17.21 -5.57
N ARG A 52 -5.47 16.91 -4.89
CA ARG A 52 -4.15 17.38 -5.29
C ARG A 52 -3.21 16.20 -5.38
N PRO A 53 -2.53 16.03 -6.50
CA PRO A 53 -1.52 14.97 -6.61
C PRO A 53 -0.42 15.16 -5.57
N ILE A 54 0.07 14.04 -5.05
CA ILE A 54 1.19 14.04 -4.12
C ILE A 54 2.43 13.63 -4.90
N VAL A 55 3.46 14.48 -4.87
CA VAL A 55 4.74 14.16 -5.49
C VAL A 55 5.53 13.30 -4.51
N VAL A 56 5.89 12.10 -4.95
CA VAL A 56 6.64 11.16 -4.14
C VAL A 56 8.03 11.01 -4.75
N ARG A 57 9.04 11.14 -3.91
CA ARG A 57 10.40 10.84 -4.32
C ARG A 57 10.58 9.34 -4.43
N ASN A 58 11.72 8.90 -4.93
CA ASN A 58 11.97 7.50 -5.20
C ASN A 58 11.53 6.60 -4.06
N VAL A 59 10.63 5.69 -4.36
CA VAL A 59 10.30 4.60 -3.47
C VAL A 59 11.31 3.50 -3.76
N ASN A 60 11.93 3.01 -2.70
CA ASN A 60 13.03 2.07 -2.82
C ASN A 60 12.59 0.80 -3.56
N GLY A 61 13.32 0.43 -4.60
CA GLY A 61 13.03 -0.76 -5.39
C GLY A 61 11.85 -0.63 -6.33
N THR A 62 11.29 0.56 -6.49
CA THR A 62 10.19 0.78 -7.42
C THR A 62 10.60 1.68 -8.56
N ASN A 63 9.88 1.56 -9.66
CA ASN A 63 10.12 2.31 -10.87
C ASN A 63 9.02 3.35 -11.05
N ASN A 64 8.71 4.08 -10.03
CA ASN A 64 7.65 5.08 -10.08
C ASN A 64 8.15 6.36 -10.73
N SER A 65 8.38 6.29 -12.03
CA SER A 65 8.93 7.40 -12.79
C SER A 65 7.95 8.56 -12.96
N ALA A 66 6.68 8.32 -12.78
CA ALA A 66 5.67 9.36 -12.94
C ALA A 66 5.68 10.36 -11.79
N GLY A 67 6.16 9.96 -10.62
CA GLY A 67 6.40 10.86 -9.51
C GLY A 67 5.17 11.44 -8.83
N ALA A 68 3.97 11.14 -9.30
CA ALA A 68 2.77 11.73 -8.73
C ALA A 68 1.77 10.65 -8.32
N ILE A 69 1.27 10.77 -7.10
CA ILE A 69 0.20 9.93 -6.59
C ILE A 69 -1.12 10.67 -6.79
N THR A 70 -2.05 10.07 -7.51
CA THR A 70 -3.34 10.68 -7.80
C THR A 70 -4.51 9.94 -7.16
N TYR A 71 -4.28 8.72 -6.66
CA TYR A 71 -5.30 7.92 -6.01
C TYR A 71 -4.80 7.33 -4.71
N GLN A 72 -5.72 7.12 -3.77
CA GLN A 72 -5.48 6.41 -2.53
C GLN A 72 -6.53 5.33 -2.33
N VAL A 73 -6.20 4.34 -1.53
CA VAL A 73 -7.10 3.25 -1.13
C VAL A 73 -7.11 3.19 0.40
N GLU A 74 -8.31 3.08 0.98
CA GLU A 74 -8.46 2.89 2.41
C GLU A 74 -8.85 1.45 2.66
N VAL A 75 -8.14 0.79 3.57
CA VAL A 75 -8.37 -0.61 3.90
C VAL A 75 -8.31 -0.82 5.40
N ASN A 76 -8.87 -1.93 5.87
CA ASN A 76 -8.60 -2.42 7.21
C ASN A 76 -7.47 -3.44 7.13
N MET A 77 -6.40 -3.17 7.83
CA MET A 77 -5.26 -4.05 7.88
C MET A 77 -5.31 -4.86 9.17
N CYS A 78 -5.26 -6.18 9.02
CA CYS A 78 -5.42 -7.10 10.13
C CYS A 78 -4.14 -7.89 10.34
N TYR A 79 -3.57 -7.77 11.51
CA TYR A 79 -2.37 -8.52 11.87
C TYR A 79 -2.52 -9.06 13.28
N LYS A 80 -2.52 -10.38 13.41
CA LYS A 80 -2.80 -11.06 14.69
C LYS A 80 -4.18 -10.59 15.19
N SER A 81 -4.27 -10.08 16.40
CA SER A 81 -5.54 -9.57 16.95
C SER A 81 -5.73 -8.07 16.76
N HIS A 82 -4.87 -7.44 15.98
CA HIS A 82 -4.90 -6.00 15.77
C HIS A 82 -5.49 -5.67 14.41
N ILE A 83 -6.45 -4.73 14.39
CA ILE A 83 -7.06 -4.23 13.16
C ILE A 83 -6.90 -2.73 13.14
N GLU A 84 -6.42 -2.20 12.02
CA GLU A 84 -6.19 -0.78 11.86
C GLU A 84 -6.64 -0.32 10.48
N ARG A 85 -7.34 0.79 10.42
CA ARG A 85 -7.70 1.41 9.15
C ARG A 85 -6.52 2.21 8.63
N ILE A 86 -6.10 1.90 7.40
CA ILE A 86 -4.92 2.49 6.80
C ILE A 86 -5.27 3.03 5.42
N ARG A 87 -4.73 4.20 5.10
CA ARG A 87 -4.84 4.79 3.78
C ARG A 87 -3.49 4.66 3.07
N MET A 88 -3.51 4.09 1.88
CA MET A 88 -2.30 3.83 1.12
C MET A 88 -2.33 4.56 -0.21
N ASP A 89 -1.17 5.06 -0.61
CA ASP A 89 -0.98 5.69 -1.91
C ASP A 89 -0.91 4.63 -2.99
N VAL A 90 -1.63 4.84 -4.08
CA VAL A 90 -1.65 3.91 -5.21
C VAL A 90 -0.55 4.28 -6.18
N CYS A 91 0.31 3.34 -6.49
CA CYS A 91 1.37 3.55 -7.46
C CYS A 91 1.80 2.21 -8.08
N ASN A 92 2.75 2.26 -8.99
CA ASN A 92 3.26 1.05 -9.62
C ASN A 92 4.42 0.50 -8.78
N LEU A 93 4.18 -0.60 -8.09
CA LEU A 93 5.20 -1.24 -7.26
C LEU A 93 5.86 -2.45 -7.93
N GLY A 94 5.49 -2.72 -9.19
CA GLY A 94 6.04 -3.86 -9.90
C GLY A 94 5.53 -5.17 -9.33
N LYS A 95 6.41 -5.94 -8.69
CA LYS A 95 6.07 -7.26 -8.16
C LYS A 95 5.63 -7.24 -6.71
N THR A 96 5.71 -6.11 -6.06
CA THR A 96 5.33 -5.97 -4.65
C THR A 96 3.89 -5.48 -4.56
N ASP A 97 3.08 -6.12 -3.72
CA ASP A 97 1.68 -5.73 -3.57
C ASP A 97 1.50 -4.51 -2.67
N ILE A 98 2.14 -4.53 -1.51
CA ILE A 98 2.03 -3.45 -0.53
C ILE A 98 3.39 -3.20 0.11
N ILE A 99 3.72 -1.93 0.30
CA ILE A 99 4.90 -1.51 1.05
C ILE A 99 4.42 -0.66 2.22
N LEU A 100 4.81 -1.04 3.43
CA LEU A 100 4.58 -0.24 4.63
C LEU A 100 5.86 0.42 5.06
N GLY A 101 5.83 1.73 5.15
CA GLY A 101 6.93 2.47 5.72
C GLY A 101 6.95 2.33 7.22
N MET A 102 8.11 2.47 7.79
CA MET A 102 8.31 2.45 9.24
C MET A 102 8.53 3.88 9.73
N LEU A 103 7.74 4.27 10.69
CA LEU A 103 7.86 5.58 11.29
C LEU A 103 8.90 5.59 12.40
#